data_d5544b235e9797a091529a7b26652855
#
_entry.id   d5544b235e9797a091529a7b26652855
#
_cell.length_a   1.000
_cell.length_b   1.000
_cell.length_c   1.000
_cell.angle_alpha   90.00
_cell.angle_beta   90.00
_cell.angle_gamma   90.00
#
_symmetry.space_group_name_H-M   'P 1'
#
loop_
_entity.id
_entity.type
_entity.pdbx_description
1 polymer ?
#
loop_
_entity_poly.entity_id
_entity_poly.type
_entity_poly.pdbx_seq_one_letter_code
_entity_poly.pdbx_strand_id
1 'polypeptide(L)'
;MAKIVYGVSGEGSGHSSRAREMAGHLCAQGHTVKLVSYDRGYKNLKDDFDVFETEGLCIASEDNKVSIVKTFTENIKRLPEGYRSLQRLRQEVFKEFEPDCVITDFEPMTAYLANHYGLPLITIDNQHRMRYLDYERPPGSEVDAQTTKTIIRAMVPRPDVSLVTAFCFGETRNDRTFQFPPILRRAVLDKQATDGSHILVYMTSGFDSCLEELGKFGRESFLVYGYDRAEEDGPLTFRPFSRDGFLDDLASAKAVIATAGFTLISEALCLRKPYLAMPMQGQFEQELNGFQLGRLGYGKSVAEVDGESIGDFLYRLPDYRERLAEYRPGDNGEIKAKLDELLADDCAVVRRFHELRG
;
A
#
# COMPACT_ATOMS: atom_id res chain seq x y z
N MET A 1 17.97 0.57 -23.03
CA MET A 1 17.96 1.33 -21.74
C MET A 1 16.95 2.45 -21.87
N ALA A 2 15.97 2.56 -20.96
CA ALA A 2 14.89 3.52 -21.06
C ALA A 2 15.01 4.60 -19.96
N LYS A 3 14.50 5.79 -20.25
CA LYS A 3 14.24 6.86 -19.28
C LYS A 3 12.84 6.72 -18.73
N ILE A 4 12.70 6.51 -17.44
CA ILE A 4 11.44 6.18 -16.79
C ILE A 4 11.08 7.24 -15.77
N VAL A 5 9.86 7.78 -15.86
CA VAL A 5 9.27 8.55 -14.77
C VAL A 5 8.44 7.60 -13.92
N TYR A 6 8.66 7.61 -12.60
CA TYR A 6 7.92 6.79 -11.67
C TYR A 6 7.21 7.66 -10.62
N GLY A 7 5.92 7.89 -10.83
CA GLY A 7 5.05 8.60 -9.89
C GLY A 7 4.67 7.72 -8.70
N VAL A 8 4.85 8.23 -7.50
CA VAL A 8 4.63 7.49 -6.25
C VAL A 8 3.75 8.32 -5.32
N SER A 9 2.61 7.79 -4.93
CA SER A 9 1.73 8.45 -3.95
C SER A 9 2.45 8.71 -2.63
N GLY A 10 2.30 9.91 -2.09
CA GLY A 10 2.86 10.31 -0.79
C GLY A 10 2.02 9.88 0.41
N GLU A 11 0.84 9.33 0.19
CA GLU A 11 -0.09 8.89 1.22
C GLU A 11 0.40 7.60 1.91
N GLY A 12 0.89 7.75 3.14
CA GLY A 12 1.43 6.62 3.90
C GLY A 12 2.81 6.14 3.41
N SER A 13 3.33 5.09 4.05
CA SER A 13 4.66 4.55 3.74
C SER A 13 4.64 3.32 2.82
N GLY A 14 3.46 2.78 2.53
CA GLY A 14 3.31 1.56 1.72
C GLY A 14 3.72 1.76 0.27
N HIS A 15 3.33 2.88 -0.33
CA HIS A 15 3.70 3.24 -1.70
C HIS A 15 5.21 3.43 -1.86
N SER A 16 5.83 4.22 -0.98
CA SER A 16 7.29 4.44 -1.02
C SER A 16 8.09 3.17 -0.75
N SER A 17 7.57 2.27 0.08
CA SER A 17 8.20 0.99 0.39
C SER A 17 8.31 0.09 -0.85
N ARG A 18 7.20 -0.13 -1.58
CA ARG A 18 7.23 -0.94 -2.81
C ARG A 18 7.90 -0.23 -3.97
N ALA A 19 7.75 1.09 -4.09
CA ALA A 19 8.43 1.88 -5.11
C ALA A 19 9.96 1.81 -4.97
N ARG A 20 10.49 1.77 -3.75
CA ARG A 20 11.92 1.57 -3.48
C ARG A 20 12.44 0.27 -4.08
N GLU A 21 11.71 -0.83 -3.89
CA GLU A 21 12.08 -2.15 -4.43
C GLU A 21 12.05 -2.16 -5.97
N MET A 22 11.04 -1.55 -6.56
CA MET A 22 10.88 -1.54 -8.01
C MET A 22 11.85 -0.55 -8.68
N ALA A 23 12.01 0.67 -8.13
CA ALA A 23 12.97 1.65 -8.65
C ALA A 23 14.42 1.15 -8.51
N GLY A 24 14.76 0.53 -7.37
CA GLY A 24 16.08 -0.09 -7.18
C GLY A 24 16.36 -1.18 -8.22
N HIS A 25 15.37 -2.02 -8.53
CA HIS A 25 15.47 -3.02 -9.59
C HIS A 25 15.69 -2.37 -10.97
N LEU A 26 14.88 -1.37 -11.33
CA LEU A 26 15.00 -0.67 -12.61
C LEU A 26 16.39 -0.02 -12.78
N CYS A 27 16.90 0.65 -11.75
CA CYS A 27 18.25 1.21 -11.76
C CYS A 27 19.33 0.12 -11.92
N ALA A 28 19.17 -1.03 -11.26
CA ALA A 28 20.09 -2.16 -11.40
C ALA A 28 20.07 -2.79 -12.81
N GLN A 29 18.93 -2.71 -13.53
CA GLN A 29 18.80 -3.11 -14.93
C GLN A 29 19.35 -2.06 -15.91
N GLY A 30 19.87 -0.93 -15.41
CA GLY A 30 20.50 0.12 -16.21
C GLY A 30 19.52 1.14 -16.78
N HIS A 31 18.27 1.19 -16.32
CA HIS A 31 17.34 2.26 -16.68
C HIS A 31 17.68 3.54 -15.91
N THR A 32 17.39 4.70 -16.52
CA THR A 32 17.46 5.99 -15.83
C THR A 32 16.07 6.28 -15.25
N VAL A 33 15.95 6.30 -13.93
CA VAL A 33 14.67 6.47 -13.24
C VAL A 33 14.63 7.81 -12.53
N LYS A 34 13.61 8.60 -12.81
CA LYS A 34 13.25 9.82 -12.07
C LYS A 34 11.96 9.59 -11.34
N LEU A 35 12.00 9.61 -10.00
CA LEU A 35 10.82 9.50 -9.17
C LEU A 35 10.10 10.83 -9.05
N VAL A 36 8.78 10.79 -8.90
CA VAL A 36 7.94 11.95 -8.59
C VAL A 36 7.09 11.59 -7.39
N SER A 37 7.19 12.34 -6.31
CA SER A 37 6.44 12.06 -5.09
C SER A 37 6.22 13.32 -4.25
N TYR A 38 5.45 13.18 -3.17
CA TYR A 38 5.11 14.25 -2.24
C TYR A 38 5.06 13.73 -0.79
N ASP A 39 5.02 14.62 0.17
CA ASP A 39 4.86 14.32 1.60
C ASP A 39 5.78 13.19 2.10
N ARG A 40 5.19 12.10 2.64
CA ARG A 40 5.93 10.95 3.18
C ARG A 40 6.67 10.18 2.09
N GLY A 41 6.10 10.08 0.89
CA GLY A 41 6.74 9.40 -0.24
C GLY A 41 8.04 10.08 -0.61
N TYR A 42 8.03 11.41 -0.77
CA TYR A 42 9.23 12.21 -1.03
C TYR A 42 10.28 12.02 0.07
N LYS A 43 9.90 12.22 1.34
CA LYS A 43 10.81 12.07 2.48
C LYS A 43 11.47 10.70 2.57
N ASN A 44 10.72 9.65 2.23
CA ASN A 44 11.21 8.28 2.30
C ASN A 44 12.14 7.90 1.15
N LEU A 45 12.10 8.58 -0.01
CA LEU A 45 12.78 8.17 -1.23
C LEU A 45 13.94 9.09 -1.65
N LYS A 46 13.92 10.36 -1.25
CA LYS A 46 14.85 11.40 -1.72
C LYS A 46 16.33 11.15 -1.42
N ASP A 47 16.63 10.38 -0.37
CA ASP A 47 18.01 10.11 0.02
C ASP A 47 18.65 8.95 -0.80
N ASP A 48 17.82 8.15 -1.48
CA ASP A 48 18.27 6.99 -2.25
C ASP A 48 18.11 7.15 -3.77
N PHE A 49 17.25 8.09 -4.22
CA PHE A 49 16.89 8.26 -5.63
C PHE A 49 16.80 9.72 -6.05
N ASP A 50 16.88 9.98 -7.37
CA ASP A 50 16.52 11.29 -7.95
C ASP A 50 14.99 11.47 -7.89
N VAL A 51 14.52 12.26 -6.92
CA VAL A 51 13.09 12.46 -6.65
C VAL A 51 12.71 13.91 -6.87
N PHE A 52 11.80 14.15 -7.81
CA PHE A 52 11.13 15.43 -7.97
C PHE A 52 10.01 15.57 -6.95
N GLU A 53 10.05 16.61 -6.12
CA GLU A 53 9.00 16.92 -5.16
C GLU A 53 7.85 17.65 -5.84
N THR A 54 6.64 17.06 -5.76
CA THR A 54 5.41 17.64 -6.31
C THR A 54 4.39 17.90 -5.20
N GLU A 55 3.32 18.63 -5.52
CA GLU A 55 2.15 18.72 -4.64
C GLU A 55 1.25 17.50 -4.85
N GLY A 56 0.85 16.88 -3.77
CA GLY A 56 -0.07 15.75 -3.77
C GLY A 56 -1.51 16.14 -3.48
N LEU A 57 -2.44 15.24 -3.82
CA LEU A 57 -3.80 15.31 -3.30
C LEU A 57 -3.77 14.89 -1.83
N CYS A 58 -4.35 15.72 -0.96
CA CYS A 58 -4.47 15.43 0.46
C CYS A 58 -5.78 14.68 0.72
N ILE A 59 -5.71 13.52 1.36
CA ILE A 59 -6.89 12.83 1.91
C ILE A 59 -7.01 13.20 3.38
N ALA A 60 -8.00 14.03 3.71
CA ALA A 60 -8.23 14.43 5.09
C ALA A 60 -9.12 13.42 5.81
N SER A 61 -8.67 12.97 6.98
CA SER A 61 -9.44 12.14 7.90
C SER A 61 -9.75 12.88 9.18
N GLU A 62 -10.88 12.56 9.80
CA GLU A 62 -11.31 13.06 11.10
C GLU A 62 -11.97 11.89 11.86
N ASP A 63 -11.58 11.68 13.12
CA ASP A 63 -12.06 10.57 13.96
C ASP A 63 -12.02 9.21 13.25
N ASN A 64 -10.90 8.88 12.61
CA ASN A 64 -10.67 7.64 11.84
C ASN A 64 -11.64 7.43 10.65
N LYS A 65 -12.27 8.51 10.15
CA LYS A 65 -13.13 8.50 8.96
C LYS A 65 -12.55 9.45 7.91
N VAL A 66 -12.59 9.03 6.65
CA VAL A 66 -12.27 9.95 5.54
C VAL A 66 -13.36 10.99 5.42
N SER A 67 -12.99 12.27 5.56
CA SER A 67 -13.90 13.39 5.37
C SER A 67 -13.82 13.92 3.94
N ILE A 68 -14.82 13.64 3.13
CA ILE A 68 -14.91 14.12 1.74
C ILE A 68 -14.90 15.65 1.69
N VAL A 69 -15.63 16.31 2.59
CA VAL A 69 -15.74 17.78 2.65
C VAL A 69 -14.40 18.40 3.00
N LYS A 70 -13.69 17.87 4.00
CA LYS A 70 -12.39 18.37 4.43
C LYS A 70 -11.33 18.09 3.34
N THR A 71 -11.35 16.91 2.75
CA THR A 71 -10.51 16.56 1.60
C THR A 71 -10.69 17.54 0.45
N PHE A 72 -11.93 17.84 0.08
CA PHE A 72 -12.21 18.79 -0.99
C PHE A 72 -11.75 20.22 -0.66
N THR A 73 -12.02 20.68 0.57
CA THR A 73 -11.65 22.03 1.01
C THR A 73 -10.14 22.25 1.06
N GLU A 74 -9.40 21.27 1.59
CA GLU A 74 -7.93 21.35 1.66
C GLU A 74 -7.29 21.30 0.27
N ASN A 75 -7.80 20.48 -0.64
CA ASN A 75 -7.30 20.43 -2.02
C ASN A 75 -7.61 21.72 -2.79
N ILE A 76 -8.77 22.36 -2.58
CA ILE A 76 -9.07 23.67 -3.18
C ILE A 76 -8.08 24.74 -2.72
N LYS A 77 -7.73 24.80 -1.45
CA LYS A 77 -6.76 25.77 -0.93
C LYS A 77 -5.37 25.61 -1.59
N ARG A 78 -5.00 24.38 -1.96
CA ARG A 78 -3.71 24.04 -2.58
C ARG A 78 -3.68 24.20 -4.11
N LEU A 79 -4.80 24.54 -4.78
CA LEU A 79 -4.87 24.66 -6.23
C LEU A 79 -3.79 25.57 -6.87
N PRO A 80 -3.45 26.76 -6.33
CA PRO A 80 -2.41 27.61 -6.93
C PRO A 80 -1.01 26.98 -6.87
N GLU A 81 -0.70 26.28 -5.76
CA GLU A 81 0.57 25.60 -5.56
C GLU A 81 0.64 24.34 -6.43
N GLY A 82 -0.44 23.58 -6.47
CA GLY A 82 -0.58 22.43 -7.36
C GLY A 82 -0.40 22.78 -8.85
N TYR A 83 -0.93 23.93 -9.29
CA TYR A 83 -0.73 24.39 -10.65
C TYR A 83 0.75 24.75 -10.95
N ARG A 84 1.42 25.44 -10.02
CA ARG A 84 2.86 25.75 -10.17
C ARG A 84 3.70 24.48 -10.18
N SER A 85 3.40 23.55 -9.29
CA SER A 85 4.08 22.25 -9.23
C SER A 85 3.88 21.45 -10.52
N LEU A 86 2.67 21.42 -11.05
CA LEU A 86 2.37 20.78 -12.35
C LEU A 86 3.18 21.42 -13.51
N GLN A 87 3.32 22.75 -13.54
CA GLN A 87 4.11 23.43 -14.60
C GLN A 87 5.62 23.08 -14.46
N ARG A 88 6.14 23.04 -13.24
CA ARG A 88 7.53 22.61 -12.98
C ARG A 88 7.73 21.14 -13.38
N LEU A 89 6.83 20.24 -12.93
CA LEU A 89 6.85 18.82 -13.28
C LEU A 89 6.83 18.63 -14.80
N ARG A 90 5.96 19.37 -15.49
CA ARG A 90 5.88 19.36 -16.96
C ARG A 90 7.18 19.77 -17.62
N GLN A 91 7.82 20.83 -17.13
CA GLN A 91 9.06 21.38 -17.72
C GLN A 91 10.26 20.48 -17.39
N GLU A 92 10.54 20.26 -16.11
CA GLU A 92 11.77 19.62 -15.64
C GLU A 92 11.76 18.08 -15.86
N VAL A 93 10.58 17.45 -15.77
CA VAL A 93 10.47 15.98 -15.81
C VAL A 93 9.98 15.46 -17.16
N PHE A 94 9.04 16.14 -17.82
CA PHE A 94 8.51 15.61 -19.08
C PHE A 94 9.19 16.21 -20.33
N LYS A 95 9.62 17.49 -20.30
CA LYS A 95 10.27 18.13 -21.46
C LYS A 95 11.79 18.04 -21.43
N GLU A 96 12.44 18.19 -20.26
CA GLU A 96 13.89 18.16 -20.15
C GLU A 96 14.44 16.74 -19.98
N PHE A 97 13.76 15.93 -19.15
CA PHE A 97 14.17 14.53 -18.96
C PHE A 97 13.72 13.63 -20.12
N GLU A 98 12.62 13.95 -20.82
CA GLU A 98 12.10 13.21 -21.98
C GLU A 98 11.93 11.72 -21.73
N PRO A 99 10.94 11.29 -20.89
CA PRO A 99 10.77 9.89 -20.55
C PRO A 99 10.24 9.05 -21.72
N ASP A 100 10.69 7.79 -21.79
CA ASP A 100 10.20 6.79 -22.75
C ASP A 100 8.87 6.16 -22.32
N CYS A 101 8.66 6.05 -21.01
CA CYS A 101 7.41 5.57 -20.40
C CYS A 101 7.23 6.12 -18.97
N VAL A 102 6.03 5.97 -18.45
CA VAL A 102 5.66 6.37 -17.10
C VAL A 102 5.16 5.14 -16.33
N ILE A 103 5.68 4.97 -15.13
CA ILE A 103 5.13 4.06 -14.13
C ILE A 103 4.43 4.91 -13.07
N THR A 104 3.29 4.46 -12.56
CA THR A 104 2.63 5.13 -11.45
C THR A 104 2.21 4.14 -10.37
N ASP A 105 2.51 4.47 -9.12
CA ASP A 105 1.97 3.88 -7.92
C ASP A 105 0.94 4.85 -7.32
N PHE A 106 -0.21 4.90 -7.99
CA PHE A 106 -1.38 5.68 -7.61
C PHE A 106 -1.11 7.20 -7.49
N GLU A 107 -0.14 7.72 -8.26
CA GLU A 107 0.18 9.15 -8.33
C GLU A 107 -0.49 9.77 -9.57
N PRO A 108 -1.40 10.75 -9.40
CA PRO A 108 -2.24 11.22 -10.49
C PRO A 108 -1.52 12.15 -11.47
N MET A 109 -0.63 13.05 -11.03
CA MET A 109 -0.06 14.07 -11.93
C MET A 109 0.78 13.44 -13.04
N THR A 110 1.61 12.45 -12.71
CA THR A 110 2.40 11.71 -13.69
C THR A 110 1.52 10.91 -14.64
N ALA A 111 0.44 10.31 -14.14
CA ALA A 111 -0.52 9.56 -14.95
C ALA A 111 -1.25 10.48 -15.97
N TYR A 112 -1.67 11.66 -15.55
CA TYR A 112 -2.30 12.64 -16.44
C TYR A 112 -1.30 13.18 -17.48
N LEU A 113 -0.06 13.47 -17.09
CA LEU A 113 0.97 13.91 -18.01
C LEU A 113 1.39 12.82 -19.00
N ALA A 114 1.46 11.56 -18.58
CA ALA A 114 1.68 10.44 -19.50
C ALA A 114 0.63 10.42 -20.62
N ASN A 115 -0.66 10.50 -20.25
CA ASN A 115 -1.75 10.56 -21.22
C ASN A 115 -1.70 11.85 -22.09
N HIS A 116 -1.29 12.99 -21.53
CA HIS A 116 -1.17 14.25 -22.28
C HIS A 116 -0.07 14.21 -23.33
N TYR A 117 1.07 13.57 -23.02
CA TYR A 117 2.20 13.45 -23.93
C TYR A 117 2.17 12.19 -24.81
N GLY A 118 1.12 11.35 -24.69
CA GLY A 118 1.01 10.10 -25.44
C GLY A 118 2.11 9.09 -25.07
N LEU A 119 2.52 9.05 -23.79
CA LEU A 119 3.52 8.11 -23.30
C LEU A 119 2.85 6.86 -22.75
N PRO A 120 3.46 5.68 -22.92
CA PRO A 120 2.99 4.47 -22.26
C PRO A 120 2.91 4.62 -20.76
N LEU A 121 1.81 4.14 -20.15
CA LEU A 121 1.53 4.23 -18.73
C LEU A 121 1.32 2.84 -18.12
N ILE A 122 2.19 2.48 -17.18
CA ILE A 122 2.12 1.24 -16.39
C ILE A 122 1.68 1.59 -14.97
N THR A 123 0.74 0.86 -14.38
CA THR A 123 0.45 0.97 -12.95
C THR A 123 1.08 -0.18 -12.17
N ILE A 124 1.64 0.12 -11.00
CA ILE A 124 2.13 -0.87 -10.04
C ILE A 124 1.53 -0.54 -8.68
N ASP A 125 0.41 -1.14 -8.34
CA ASP A 125 -0.32 -0.85 -7.10
C ASP A 125 -1.28 -1.98 -6.72
N ASN A 126 -1.92 -1.85 -5.56
CA ASN A 126 -2.98 -2.74 -5.12
C ASN A 126 -4.39 -2.16 -5.35
N GLN A 127 -4.51 -0.88 -5.66
CA GLN A 127 -5.80 -0.20 -5.84
C GLN A 127 -6.50 -0.65 -7.12
N HIS A 128 -5.75 -0.88 -8.20
CA HIS A 128 -6.32 -1.30 -9.48
C HIS A 128 -6.97 -2.68 -9.44
N ARG A 129 -6.75 -3.51 -8.39
CA ARG A 129 -7.53 -4.75 -8.19
C ARG A 129 -9.02 -4.45 -8.06
N MET A 130 -9.40 -3.36 -7.38
CA MET A 130 -10.79 -2.96 -7.20
C MET A 130 -11.46 -2.50 -8.51
N ARG A 131 -10.66 -2.18 -9.52
CA ARG A 131 -11.14 -1.77 -10.85
C ARG A 131 -11.17 -2.92 -11.86
N TYR A 132 -10.16 -3.77 -11.87
CA TYR A 132 -9.90 -4.71 -12.97
C TYR A 132 -10.01 -6.19 -12.61
N LEU A 133 -10.24 -6.52 -11.34
CA LEU A 133 -10.46 -7.89 -10.92
C LEU A 133 -11.90 -8.13 -10.52
N ASP A 134 -12.34 -9.38 -10.67
CA ASP A 134 -13.51 -9.89 -9.98
C ASP A 134 -13.08 -10.41 -8.61
N TYR A 135 -13.67 -9.87 -7.56
CA TYR A 135 -13.35 -10.21 -6.18
C TYR A 135 -14.62 -10.24 -5.33
N GLU A 136 -14.62 -11.08 -4.33
CA GLU A 136 -15.66 -11.05 -3.31
C GLU A 136 -15.42 -9.89 -2.35
N ARG A 137 -16.49 -9.22 -1.96
CA ARG A 137 -16.48 -8.01 -1.13
C ARG A 137 -17.43 -8.14 0.07
N PRO A 138 -17.29 -7.29 1.08
CA PRO A 138 -18.22 -7.25 2.19
C PRO A 138 -19.67 -7.07 1.71
N PRO A 139 -20.64 -7.79 2.28
CA PRO A 139 -22.06 -7.58 1.97
C PRO A 139 -22.48 -6.12 2.22
N GLY A 140 -23.27 -5.56 1.31
CA GLY A 140 -23.78 -4.19 1.41
C GLY A 140 -22.78 -3.09 0.99
N SER A 141 -21.57 -3.45 0.51
CA SER A 141 -20.55 -2.49 0.10
C SER A 141 -20.57 -2.13 -1.40
N GLU A 142 -21.67 -2.35 -2.09
CA GLU A 142 -21.80 -2.12 -3.54
C GLU A 142 -21.54 -0.67 -3.94
N VAL A 143 -22.08 0.27 -3.17
CA VAL A 143 -21.97 1.71 -3.42
C VAL A 143 -20.52 2.15 -3.21
N ASP A 144 -19.89 1.71 -2.12
CA ASP A 144 -18.51 2.05 -1.78
C ASP A 144 -17.53 1.47 -2.80
N ALA A 145 -17.76 0.23 -3.23
CA ALA A 145 -16.99 -0.40 -4.30
C ALA A 145 -17.09 0.37 -5.62
N GLN A 146 -18.29 0.82 -6.01
CA GLN A 146 -18.48 1.58 -7.25
C GLN A 146 -17.89 3.00 -7.15
N THR A 147 -18.03 3.64 -5.99
CA THR A 147 -17.42 4.95 -5.71
C THR A 147 -15.90 4.85 -5.79
N THR A 148 -15.30 3.88 -5.11
CA THR A 148 -13.86 3.63 -5.13
C THR A 148 -13.35 3.35 -6.54
N LYS A 149 -14.06 2.54 -7.32
CA LYS A 149 -13.74 2.28 -8.72
C LYS A 149 -13.73 3.56 -9.57
N THR A 150 -14.66 4.46 -9.31
CA THR A 150 -14.75 5.76 -9.99
C THR A 150 -13.58 6.65 -9.59
N ILE A 151 -13.22 6.69 -8.31
CA ILE A 151 -12.05 7.43 -7.81
C ILE A 151 -10.76 6.90 -8.45
N ILE A 152 -10.55 5.58 -8.46
CA ILE A 152 -9.37 4.97 -9.08
C ILE A 152 -9.28 5.35 -10.56
N ARG A 153 -10.41 5.34 -11.27
CA ARG A 153 -10.46 5.75 -12.67
C ARG A 153 -10.12 7.23 -12.88
N ALA A 154 -10.51 8.09 -11.95
CA ALA A 154 -10.20 9.52 -11.99
C ALA A 154 -8.74 9.78 -11.62
N MET A 155 -8.20 9.10 -10.60
CA MET A 155 -6.82 9.27 -10.15
C MET A 155 -5.80 8.81 -11.21
N VAL A 156 -6.04 7.65 -11.82
CA VAL A 156 -5.15 7.08 -12.84
C VAL A 156 -5.97 6.75 -14.09
N PRO A 157 -6.15 7.75 -14.97
CA PRO A 157 -6.91 7.54 -16.21
C PRO A 157 -6.10 6.72 -17.22
N ARG A 158 -6.78 5.81 -17.89
CA ARG A 158 -6.30 5.08 -19.08
C ARG A 158 -4.88 4.49 -18.94
N PRO A 159 -4.57 3.65 -17.94
CA PRO A 159 -3.30 2.92 -17.97
C PRO A 159 -3.29 1.92 -19.14
N ASP A 160 -2.11 1.70 -19.71
CA ASP A 160 -1.91 0.74 -20.79
C ASP A 160 -1.77 -0.68 -20.24
N VAL A 161 -1.04 -0.81 -19.14
CA VAL A 161 -0.85 -2.07 -18.42
C VAL A 161 -0.99 -1.83 -16.92
N SER A 162 -1.60 -2.77 -16.21
CA SER A 162 -1.72 -2.75 -14.75
C SER A 162 -1.08 -3.99 -14.13
N LEU A 163 -0.03 -3.79 -13.35
CA LEU A 163 0.60 -4.80 -12.51
C LEU A 163 0.01 -4.68 -11.11
N VAL A 164 -0.97 -5.52 -10.83
CA VAL A 164 -1.77 -5.46 -9.60
C VAL A 164 -1.18 -6.37 -8.54
N THR A 165 -0.86 -5.82 -7.38
CA THR A 165 -0.39 -6.61 -6.23
C THR A 165 -1.55 -6.96 -5.30
N ALA A 166 -1.64 -8.23 -4.90
CA ALA A 166 -2.70 -8.73 -4.02
C ALA A 166 -2.23 -9.95 -3.23
N PHE A 167 -2.75 -10.15 -2.03
CA PHE A 167 -2.61 -11.39 -1.27
C PHE A 167 -3.79 -12.36 -1.48
N CYS A 168 -4.77 -11.95 -2.28
CA CYS A 168 -5.91 -12.73 -2.73
C CYS A 168 -6.14 -12.44 -4.21
N PHE A 169 -6.08 -13.47 -5.04
CA PHE A 169 -6.22 -13.35 -6.49
C PHE A 169 -7.67 -13.54 -6.93
N GLY A 170 -8.03 -12.91 -8.04
CA GLY A 170 -9.33 -12.99 -8.69
C GLY A 170 -9.20 -13.13 -10.20
N GLU A 171 -10.31 -13.22 -10.90
CA GLU A 171 -10.30 -13.20 -12.38
C GLU A 171 -10.06 -11.78 -12.90
N THR A 172 -9.20 -11.64 -13.92
CA THR A 172 -8.95 -10.34 -14.56
C THR A 172 -10.06 -10.04 -15.58
N ARG A 173 -10.50 -8.79 -15.63
CA ARG A 173 -11.54 -8.30 -16.57
C ARG A 173 -11.01 -7.88 -17.92
N ASN A 174 -9.70 -7.95 -18.14
CA ASN A 174 -9.04 -7.58 -19.38
C ASN A 174 -7.66 -8.28 -19.50
N ASP A 175 -7.08 -8.25 -20.67
CA ASP A 175 -5.81 -8.87 -21.05
C ASP A 175 -4.56 -8.01 -20.74
N ARG A 176 -4.74 -6.83 -20.14
CA ARG A 176 -3.69 -5.86 -19.80
C ARG A 176 -3.45 -5.75 -18.30
N THR A 177 -4.11 -6.60 -17.52
CA THR A 177 -3.99 -6.63 -16.07
C THR A 177 -3.35 -7.94 -15.65
N PHE A 178 -2.24 -7.84 -14.96
CA PHE A 178 -1.48 -8.97 -14.43
C PHE A 178 -1.46 -8.90 -12.91
N GLN A 179 -1.63 -10.05 -12.25
CA GLN A 179 -1.69 -10.14 -10.80
C GLN A 179 -0.42 -10.75 -10.25
N PHE A 180 0.06 -10.19 -9.14
CA PHE A 180 1.27 -10.64 -8.46
C PHE A 180 1.05 -10.67 -6.95
N PRO A 181 1.83 -11.48 -6.21
CA PRO A 181 1.94 -11.35 -4.76
C PRO A 181 2.34 -9.92 -4.36
N PRO A 182 2.08 -9.51 -3.11
CA PRO A 182 2.51 -8.21 -2.61
C PRO A 182 4.02 -7.99 -2.78
N ILE A 183 4.42 -6.78 -3.19
CA ILE A 183 5.81 -6.38 -3.21
C ILE A 183 6.27 -6.15 -1.77
N LEU A 184 7.27 -6.89 -1.35
CA LEU A 184 7.81 -6.87 0.01
C LEU A 184 9.22 -6.30 0.02
N ARG A 185 9.53 -5.55 1.08
CA ARG A 185 10.90 -5.06 1.33
C ARG A 185 11.86 -6.24 1.48
N ARG A 186 13.07 -6.09 0.96
CA ARG A 186 14.12 -7.09 1.11
C ARG A 186 14.32 -7.49 2.57
N ALA A 187 14.31 -6.52 3.48
CA ALA A 187 14.44 -6.75 4.91
C ALA A 187 13.35 -7.68 5.49
N VAL A 188 12.12 -7.67 4.94
CA VAL A 188 11.04 -8.59 5.34
C VAL A 188 11.27 -9.99 4.75
N LEU A 189 11.67 -10.06 3.48
CA LEU A 189 11.94 -11.35 2.82
C LEU A 189 13.09 -12.11 3.46
N ASP A 190 14.12 -11.41 3.92
CA ASP A 190 15.29 -12.02 4.57
C ASP A 190 15.07 -12.28 6.07
N LYS A 191 13.94 -11.82 6.64
CA LYS A 191 13.69 -11.94 8.08
C LYS A 191 13.14 -13.32 8.45
N GLN A 192 13.74 -13.93 9.45
CA GLN A 192 13.21 -15.16 10.04
C GLN A 192 12.13 -14.83 11.06
N ALA A 193 10.94 -15.39 10.87
CA ALA A 193 9.86 -15.29 11.82
C ALA A 193 10.07 -16.25 13.00
N THR A 194 9.76 -15.76 14.21
CA THR A 194 9.76 -16.55 15.45
C THR A 194 8.45 -16.31 16.21
N ASP A 195 8.03 -17.26 17.04
CA ASP A 195 6.84 -17.12 17.87
C ASP A 195 7.23 -16.65 19.28
N GLY A 196 7.23 -15.33 19.48
CA GLY A 196 7.40 -14.70 20.79
C GLY A 196 6.11 -14.68 21.62
N SER A 197 6.16 -14.03 22.76
CA SER A 197 5.03 -13.91 23.68
C SER A 197 4.16 -12.66 23.49
N HIS A 198 4.67 -11.65 22.78
CA HIS A 198 4.00 -10.37 22.62
C HIS A 198 3.10 -10.32 21.36
N ILE A 199 2.14 -9.42 21.42
CA ILE A 199 1.30 -9.03 20.27
C ILE A 199 1.77 -7.65 19.81
N LEU A 200 2.06 -7.50 18.51
CA LEU A 200 2.37 -6.22 17.94
C LEU A 200 1.07 -5.44 17.70
N VAL A 201 1.00 -4.23 18.22
CA VAL A 201 -0.11 -3.29 18.00
C VAL A 201 0.41 -2.09 17.22
N TYR A 202 -0.19 -1.80 16.05
CA TYR A 202 0.15 -0.63 15.26
C TYR A 202 -1.09 0.20 14.95
N MET A 203 -1.21 1.32 15.65
CA MET A 203 -2.34 2.23 15.53
C MET A 203 -1.84 3.67 15.60
N THR A 204 -2.52 4.56 14.90
CA THR A 204 -2.31 6.00 15.04
C THR A 204 -3.33 6.57 16.03
N SER A 205 -3.18 7.84 16.44
CA SER A 205 -4.14 8.53 17.33
C SER A 205 -5.59 8.34 16.88
N GLY A 206 -6.50 8.18 17.84
CA GLY A 206 -7.94 7.95 17.59
C GLY A 206 -8.40 6.51 17.83
N PHE A 207 -7.53 5.63 18.34
CA PHE A 207 -7.88 4.26 18.74
C PHE A 207 -7.73 4.03 20.26
N ASP A 208 -7.92 5.07 21.07
CA ASP A 208 -7.72 5.00 22.52
C ASP A 208 -8.65 4.01 23.20
N SER A 209 -9.91 3.87 22.73
CA SER A 209 -10.84 2.85 23.21
C SER A 209 -10.32 1.42 23.01
N CYS A 210 -9.61 1.18 21.91
CA CYS A 210 -8.98 -0.12 21.68
C CYS A 210 -7.85 -0.38 22.69
N LEU A 211 -7.04 0.62 23.01
CA LEU A 211 -5.97 0.49 24.01
C LEU A 211 -6.54 0.20 25.42
N GLU A 212 -7.65 0.84 25.78
CA GLU A 212 -8.35 0.56 27.04
C GLU A 212 -8.83 -0.90 27.10
N GLU A 213 -9.36 -1.44 26.00
CA GLU A 213 -9.76 -2.85 25.94
C GLU A 213 -8.55 -3.80 26.03
N LEU A 214 -7.45 -3.52 25.31
CA LEU A 214 -6.22 -4.30 25.41
C LEU A 214 -5.63 -4.29 26.82
N GLY A 215 -5.71 -3.17 27.53
CA GLY A 215 -5.26 -3.02 28.92
C GLY A 215 -5.92 -3.98 29.90
N LYS A 216 -7.10 -4.51 29.58
CA LYS A 216 -7.81 -5.50 30.43
C LYS A 216 -7.24 -6.92 30.33
N PHE A 217 -6.39 -7.20 29.33
CA PHE A 217 -5.80 -8.52 29.10
C PHE A 217 -4.43 -8.66 29.77
N GLY A 218 -4.39 -8.58 31.09
CA GLY A 218 -3.17 -8.59 31.90
C GLY A 218 -2.28 -9.85 31.82
N ARG A 219 -2.71 -10.90 31.10
CA ARG A 219 -1.89 -12.10 30.82
C ARG A 219 -1.16 -12.01 29.49
N GLU A 220 -1.48 -11.01 28.68
CA GLU A 220 -0.88 -10.74 27.39
C GLU A 220 0.16 -9.62 27.51
N SER A 221 1.03 -9.50 26.52
CA SER A 221 1.97 -8.39 26.37
C SER A 221 1.77 -7.76 25.01
N PHE A 222 1.57 -6.45 24.98
CA PHE A 222 1.32 -5.69 23.74
C PHE A 222 2.44 -4.69 23.54
N LEU A 223 3.12 -4.78 22.38
CA LEU A 223 4.06 -3.77 21.94
C LEU A 223 3.34 -2.77 21.03
N VAL A 224 3.15 -1.55 21.50
CA VAL A 224 2.31 -0.54 20.86
C VAL A 224 3.16 0.49 20.11
N TYR A 225 2.91 0.63 18.82
CA TYR A 225 3.51 1.61 17.92
C TYR A 225 2.47 2.60 17.39
N GLY A 226 2.92 3.80 17.00
CA GLY A 226 2.10 4.82 16.36
C GLY A 226 1.73 6.01 17.25
N TYR A 227 2.09 5.99 18.54
CA TYR A 227 1.84 7.05 19.50
C TYR A 227 3.08 7.91 19.81
N ASP A 228 4.22 7.60 19.23
CA ASP A 228 5.50 8.32 19.38
C ASP A 228 5.91 8.60 20.84
N ARG A 229 5.67 7.61 21.72
CA ARG A 229 6.02 7.65 23.14
C ARG A 229 6.72 6.37 23.57
N ALA A 230 7.48 6.43 24.67
CA ALA A 230 8.19 5.30 25.25
C ALA A 230 7.80 5.19 26.72
N GLU A 231 6.82 4.34 27.02
CA GLU A 231 6.30 4.13 28.39
C GLU A 231 5.67 2.73 28.51
N GLU A 232 5.47 2.30 29.75
CA GLU A 232 4.76 1.06 30.09
C GLU A 232 3.47 1.41 30.87
N ASP A 233 2.35 0.80 30.45
CA ASP A 233 1.06 0.93 31.11
C ASP A 233 0.38 -0.45 31.19
N GLY A 234 0.52 -1.13 32.34
CA GLY A 234 0.05 -2.48 32.53
C GLY A 234 0.62 -3.46 31.50
N PRO A 235 -0.21 -4.13 30.68
CA PRO A 235 0.26 -5.03 29.63
C PRO A 235 0.74 -4.33 28.36
N LEU A 236 0.63 -2.99 28.27
CA LEU A 236 0.98 -2.20 27.11
C LEU A 236 2.39 -1.62 27.26
N THR A 237 3.26 -1.87 26.31
CA THR A 237 4.59 -1.26 26.18
C THR A 237 4.62 -0.43 24.93
N PHE A 238 4.62 0.90 25.08
CA PHE A 238 4.69 1.84 23.97
C PHE A 238 6.11 2.01 23.47
N ARG A 239 6.30 2.01 22.17
CA ARG A 239 7.60 2.18 21.51
C ARG A 239 7.56 3.29 20.47
N PRO A 240 8.56 4.19 20.46
CA PRO A 240 8.74 5.12 19.34
C PRO A 240 9.03 4.35 18.06
N PHE A 241 8.60 4.88 16.92
CA PHE A 241 8.80 4.19 15.65
C PHE A 241 10.30 4.13 15.30
N SER A 242 10.76 2.90 15.04
CA SER A 242 12.07 2.59 14.48
C SER A 242 11.86 1.54 13.39
N ARG A 243 12.37 1.78 12.18
CA ARG A 243 12.14 0.89 11.03
C ARG A 243 12.61 -0.55 11.32
N ASP A 244 13.80 -0.69 11.86
CA ASP A 244 14.39 -2.01 12.14
C ASP A 244 13.76 -2.63 13.40
N GLY A 245 13.61 -1.85 14.47
CA GLY A 245 12.96 -2.31 15.71
C GLY A 245 11.52 -2.76 15.48
N PHE A 246 10.75 -2.03 14.66
CA PHE A 246 9.40 -2.44 14.29
C PHE A 246 9.38 -3.79 13.55
N LEU A 247 10.32 -4.00 12.62
CA LEU A 247 10.40 -5.25 11.87
C LEU A 247 10.85 -6.42 12.76
N ASP A 248 11.76 -6.18 13.70
CA ASP A 248 12.20 -7.18 14.68
C ASP A 248 11.04 -7.62 15.57
N ASP A 249 10.28 -6.66 16.08
CA ASP A 249 9.10 -6.90 16.91
C ASP A 249 7.97 -7.57 16.11
N LEU A 250 7.76 -7.18 14.84
CA LEU A 250 6.81 -7.86 13.96
C LEU A 250 7.21 -9.31 13.70
N ALA A 251 8.49 -9.57 13.43
CA ALA A 251 8.98 -10.91 13.13
C ALA A 251 8.89 -11.85 14.34
N SER A 252 9.03 -11.31 15.56
CA SER A 252 8.96 -12.06 16.80
C SER A 252 7.59 -12.03 17.49
N ALA A 253 6.60 -11.30 16.95
CA ALA A 253 5.26 -11.25 17.49
C ALA A 253 4.54 -12.60 17.38
N LYS A 254 3.66 -12.93 18.32
CA LYS A 254 2.73 -14.06 18.18
C LYS A 254 1.50 -13.73 17.33
N ALA A 255 1.16 -12.45 17.20
CA ALA A 255 0.05 -11.93 16.38
C ALA A 255 0.19 -10.42 16.18
N VAL A 256 -0.62 -9.86 15.30
CA VAL A 256 -0.70 -8.41 15.01
C VAL A 256 -2.12 -7.91 15.23
N ILE A 257 -2.27 -6.72 15.80
CA ILE A 257 -3.52 -5.96 15.90
C ILE A 257 -3.27 -4.58 15.29
N ALA A 258 -3.90 -4.27 14.18
CA ALA A 258 -3.69 -2.97 13.52
C ALA A 258 -4.81 -2.63 12.52
N THR A 259 -4.75 -1.44 11.93
CA THR A 259 -5.63 -1.08 10.82
C THR A 259 -5.40 -2.01 9.62
N ALA A 260 -6.39 -2.12 8.72
CA ALA A 260 -6.33 -3.06 7.60
C ALA A 260 -5.51 -2.52 6.39
N GLY A 261 -4.38 -1.87 6.66
CA GLY A 261 -3.46 -1.38 5.63
C GLY A 261 -2.80 -2.52 4.85
N PHE A 262 -2.82 -2.44 3.52
CA PHE A 262 -2.33 -3.50 2.63
C PHE A 262 -0.88 -3.93 2.92
N THR A 263 0.01 -2.99 3.12
CA THR A 263 1.45 -3.27 3.30
C THR A 263 1.72 -4.05 4.59
N LEU A 264 1.16 -3.60 5.72
CA LEU A 264 1.39 -4.27 7.00
C LEU A 264 0.74 -5.67 7.04
N ILE A 265 -0.46 -5.83 6.47
CA ILE A 265 -1.07 -7.16 6.29
C ILE A 265 -0.11 -8.05 5.48
N SER A 266 0.40 -7.56 4.34
CA SER A 266 1.29 -8.34 3.47
C SER A 266 2.58 -8.75 4.16
N GLU A 267 3.19 -7.86 4.94
CA GLU A 267 4.39 -8.16 5.74
C GLU A 267 4.09 -9.17 6.86
N ALA A 268 2.96 -9.02 7.55
CA ALA A 268 2.52 -9.96 8.59
C ALA A 268 2.25 -11.36 8.01
N LEU A 269 1.58 -11.46 6.86
CA LEU A 269 1.32 -12.73 6.19
C LEU A 269 2.62 -13.40 5.73
N CYS A 270 3.59 -12.62 5.20
CA CYS A 270 4.91 -13.14 4.85
C CYS A 270 5.61 -13.76 6.07
N LEU A 271 5.51 -13.11 7.21
CA LEU A 271 6.07 -13.57 8.49
C LEU A 271 5.13 -14.53 9.23
N ARG A 272 4.04 -14.97 8.59
CA ARG A 272 3.05 -15.92 9.14
C ARG A 272 2.43 -15.49 10.46
N LYS A 273 2.16 -14.19 10.60
CA LYS A 273 1.55 -13.62 11.81
C LYS A 273 0.03 -13.52 11.66
N PRO A 274 -0.76 -14.19 12.53
CA PRO A 274 -2.20 -13.95 12.63
C PRO A 274 -2.50 -12.47 12.82
N TYR A 275 -3.56 -11.98 12.18
CA TYR A 275 -3.82 -10.54 12.13
C TYR A 275 -5.27 -10.21 12.55
N LEU A 276 -5.44 -9.36 13.56
CA LEU A 276 -6.71 -8.73 13.88
C LEU A 276 -6.76 -7.36 13.20
N ALA A 277 -7.58 -7.23 12.18
CA ALA A 277 -7.70 -6.04 11.37
C ALA A 277 -8.85 -5.15 11.83
N MET A 278 -8.58 -3.84 12.00
CA MET A 278 -9.57 -2.79 12.18
C MET A 278 -9.55 -1.88 10.95
N PRO A 279 -10.42 -2.07 9.97
CA PRO A 279 -10.51 -1.17 8.83
C PRO A 279 -10.91 0.24 9.28
N MET A 280 -10.25 1.25 8.72
CA MET A 280 -10.69 2.63 8.90
C MET A 280 -12.05 2.82 8.22
N GLN A 281 -13.01 3.40 8.93
CA GLN A 281 -14.34 3.64 8.39
C GLN A 281 -14.32 4.57 7.17
N GLY A 282 -15.04 4.20 6.12
CA GLY A 282 -15.09 4.95 4.87
C GLY A 282 -13.87 4.76 3.97
N GLN A 283 -12.98 3.81 4.29
CA GLN A 283 -11.90 3.37 3.43
C GLN A 283 -12.19 1.97 2.88
N PHE A 284 -12.92 1.90 1.79
CA PHE A 284 -13.33 0.62 1.18
C PHE A 284 -12.14 -0.32 0.89
N GLU A 285 -10.97 0.20 0.56
CA GLU A 285 -9.76 -0.61 0.40
C GLU A 285 -9.42 -1.39 1.67
N GLN A 286 -9.48 -0.74 2.83
CA GLN A 286 -9.21 -1.40 4.11
C GLN A 286 -10.32 -2.37 4.51
N GLU A 287 -11.57 -2.02 4.27
CA GLU A 287 -12.71 -2.92 4.50
C GLU A 287 -12.56 -4.19 3.66
N LEU A 288 -12.17 -4.06 2.39
CA LEU A 288 -11.90 -5.19 1.50
C LEU A 288 -10.70 -6.02 1.97
N ASN A 289 -9.61 -5.37 2.42
CA ASN A 289 -8.45 -6.07 2.96
C ASN A 289 -8.81 -6.92 4.18
N GLY A 290 -9.52 -6.33 5.15
CA GLY A 290 -9.96 -7.02 6.36
C GLY A 290 -10.93 -8.17 6.05
N PHE A 291 -11.88 -7.96 5.15
CA PHE A 291 -12.81 -8.99 4.70
C PHE A 291 -12.09 -10.19 4.08
N GLN A 292 -11.17 -9.93 3.15
CA GLN A 292 -10.41 -11.00 2.48
C GLN A 292 -9.48 -11.73 3.45
N LEU A 293 -8.84 -11.01 4.38
CA LEU A 293 -8.04 -11.60 5.45
C LEU A 293 -8.84 -12.62 6.27
N GLY A 294 -10.04 -12.23 6.70
CA GLY A 294 -10.96 -13.10 7.45
C GLY A 294 -11.42 -14.32 6.64
N ARG A 295 -11.78 -14.13 5.37
CA ARG A 295 -12.19 -15.23 4.48
C ARG A 295 -11.11 -16.27 4.21
N LEU A 296 -9.86 -15.82 4.08
CA LEU A 296 -8.71 -16.70 3.89
C LEU A 296 -8.33 -17.45 5.18
N GLY A 297 -8.89 -17.04 6.33
CA GLY A 297 -8.57 -17.64 7.61
C GLY A 297 -7.19 -17.25 8.13
N TYR A 298 -6.67 -16.11 7.74
CA TYR A 298 -5.37 -15.59 8.20
C TYR A 298 -5.49 -14.68 9.42
N GLY A 299 -6.72 -14.40 9.83
CA GLY A 299 -7.03 -13.55 10.96
C GLY A 299 -8.50 -13.20 11.03
N LYS A 300 -8.82 -12.11 11.71
CA LYS A 300 -10.17 -11.61 11.93
C LYS A 300 -10.25 -10.13 11.54
N SER A 301 -11.38 -9.69 11.02
CA SER A 301 -11.67 -8.26 10.78
C SER A 301 -12.84 -7.86 11.64
N VAL A 302 -12.74 -6.73 12.32
CA VAL A 302 -13.77 -6.15 13.19
C VAL A 302 -13.90 -4.66 12.93
N ALA A 303 -15.09 -4.12 13.07
CA ALA A 303 -15.31 -2.68 12.94
C ALA A 303 -14.74 -1.90 14.14
N GLU A 304 -14.87 -2.50 15.33
CA GLU A 304 -14.34 -2.00 16.60
C GLU A 304 -13.73 -3.18 17.37
N VAL A 305 -12.67 -2.91 18.11
CA VAL A 305 -12.03 -3.90 18.98
C VAL A 305 -12.63 -3.78 20.37
N ASP A 306 -13.22 -4.87 20.83
CA ASP A 306 -13.74 -5.03 22.19
C ASP A 306 -13.17 -6.32 22.84
N GLY A 307 -13.46 -6.51 24.11
CA GLY A 307 -12.96 -7.66 24.87
C GLY A 307 -13.37 -9.01 24.28
N GLU A 308 -14.55 -9.13 23.68
CA GLU A 308 -15.04 -10.35 23.04
C GLU A 308 -14.26 -10.65 21.76
N SER A 309 -14.07 -9.66 20.92
CA SER A 309 -13.34 -9.79 19.66
C SER A 309 -11.87 -10.14 19.86
N ILE A 310 -11.23 -9.53 20.88
CA ILE A 310 -9.86 -9.86 21.28
C ILE A 310 -9.80 -11.30 21.80
N GLY A 311 -10.69 -11.66 22.72
CA GLY A 311 -10.74 -13.01 23.31
C GLY A 311 -10.94 -14.10 22.26
N ASP A 312 -11.89 -13.92 21.34
CA ASP A 312 -12.11 -14.84 20.21
C ASP A 312 -10.89 -14.92 19.28
N PHE A 313 -10.27 -13.79 18.94
CA PHE A 313 -9.07 -13.78 18.13
C PHE A 313 -7.92 -14.55 18.77
N LEU A 314 -7.67 -14.32 20.05
CA LEU A 314 -6.62 -15.01 20.81
C LEU A 314 -6.89 -16.52 20.94
N TYR A 315 -8.13 -16.89 21.15
CA TYR A 315 -8.54 -18.30 21.22
C TYR A 315 -8.30 -19.04 19.89
N ARG A 316 -8.49 -18.36 18.76
CA ARG A 316 -8.36 -18.92 17.42
C ARG A 316 -6.98 -18.79 16.79
N LEU A 317 -5.97 -18.29 17.52
CA LEU A 317 -4.60 -18.19 16.99
C LEU A 317 -4.06 -19.50 16.39
N PRO A 318 -4.30 -20.70 16.98
CA PRO A 318 -3.86 -21.95 16.37
C PRO A 318 -4.45 -22.18 14.95
N ASP A 319 -5.74 -21.90 14.76
CA ASP A 319 -6.44 -22.08 13.48
C ASP A 319 -5.84 -21.17 12.41
N TYR A 320 -5.59 -19.90 12.75
CA TYR A 320 -4.98 -18.94 11.84
C TYR A 320 -3.54 -19.31 11.46
N ARG A 321 -2.76 -19.85 12.42
CA ARG A 321 -1.40 -20.32 12.16
C ARG A 321 -1.37 -21.52 11.23
N GLU A 322 -2.29 -22.45 11.37
CA GLU A 322 -2.44 -23.59 10.45
C GLU A 322 -2.68 -23.12 9.03
N ARG A 323 -3.60 -22.16 8.84
CA ARG A 323 -3.87 -21.57 7.53
C ARG A 323 -2.67 -20.79 6.97
N LEU A 324 -2.00 -20.02 7.81
CA LEU A 324 -0.81 -19.26 7.43
C LEU A 324 0.39 -20.15 7.05
N ALA A 325 0.45 -21.39 7.54
CA ALA A 325 1.48 -22.33 7.12
C ALA A 325 1.40 -22.68 5.62
N GLU A 326 0.20 -22.59 5.03
CA GLU A 326 -0.04 -22.81 3.61
C GLU A 326 0.24 -21.57 2.75
N TYR A 327 0.31 -20.37 3.36
CA TYR A 327 0.55 -19.12 2.63
C TYR A 327 1.93 -19.14 1.93
N ARG A 328 1.96 -18.73 0.69
CA ARG A 328 3.19 -18.63 -0.12
C ARG A 328 3.42 -17.16 -0.50
N PRO A 329 4.27 -16.45 0.24
CA PRO A 329 4.66 -15.10 -0.14
C PRO A 329 5.47 -15.14 -1.44
N GLY A 330 5.33 -14.10 -2.26
CA GLY A 330 6.23 -13.89 -3.39
C GLY A 330 7.59 -13.36 -2.93
N ASP A 331 8.56 -13.43 -3.82
CA ASP A 331 9.91 -12.91 -3.63
C ASP A 331 10.20 -11.64 -4.47
N ASN A 332 9.17 -11.03 -5.03
CA ASN A 332 9.18 -9.95 -6.01
C ASN A 332 9.70 -10.36 -7.42
N GLY A 333 10.14 -11.58 -7.63
CA GLY A 333 10.76 -12.03 -8.89
C GLY A 333 9.80 -11.97 -10.07
N GLU A 334 8.57 -12.45 -9.91
CA GLU A 334 7.58 -12.50 -10.98
C GLU A 334 7.18 -11.12 -11.49
N ILE A 335 6.91 -10.17 -10.61
CA ILE A 335 6.54 -8.81 -11.00
C ILE A 335 7.71 -8.04 -11.61
N LYS A 336 8.95 -8.27 -11.12
CA LYS A 336 10.18 -7.73 -11.71
C LYS A 336 10.39 -8.25 -13.11
N ALA A 337 10.28 -9.57 -13.31
CA ALA A 337 10.40 -10.20 -14.63
C ALA A 337 9.35 -9.68 -15.62
N LYS A 338 8.10 -9.49 -15.17
CA LYS A 338 7.04 -8.91 -16.02
C LYS A 338 7.31 -7.47 -16.37
N LEU A 339 7.83 -6.69 -15.42
CA LEU A 339 8.22 -5.31 -15.69
C LEU A 339 9.38 -5.24 -16.69
N ASP A 340 10.39 -6.09 -16.56
CA ASP A 340 11.52 -6.19 -17.51
C ASP A 340 11.02 -6.56 -18.91
N GLU A 341 10.09 -7.50 -19.03
CA GLU A 341 9.44 -7.86 -20.31
C GLU A 341 8.75 -6.65 -20.96
N LEU A 342 7.99 -5.86 -20.17
CA LEU A 342 7.27 -4.68 -20.68
C LEU A 342 8.20 -3.58 -21.15
N LEU A 343 9.37 -3.45 -20.52
CA LEU A 343 10.37 -2.42 -20.79
C LEU A 343 11.45 -2.87 -21.79
N ALA A 344 11.44 -4.13 -22.21
CA ALA A 344 12.37 -4.65 -23.19
C ALA A 344 12.32 -3.87 -24.51
N ASP A 345 13.45 -3.85 -25.24
CA ASP A 345 13.58 -3.20 -26.56
C ASP A 345 13.10 -1.74 -26.55
N ASP A 346 13.59 -0.96 -25.60
CA ASP A 346 13.22 0.45 -25.40
C ASP A 346 11.71 0.65 -25.26
N CYS A 347 11.08 -0.14 -24.40
CA CYS A 347 9.64 -0.12 -24.09
C CYS A 347 8.73 -0.59 -25.26
N ALA A 348 9.25 -1.36 -26.22
CA ALA A 348 8.48 -1.80 -27.38
C ALA A 348 7.21 -2.59 -27.00
N VAL A 349 7.29 -3.43 -25.97
CA VAL A 349 6.15 -4.26 -25.55
C VAL A 349 5.03 -3.37 -24.98
N VAL A 350 5.32 -2.47 -24.04
CA VAL A 350 4.29 -1.59 -23.47
C VAL A 350 3.78 -0.59 -24.51
N ARG A 351 4.59 -0.16 -25.46
CA ARG A 351 4.15 0.71 -26.59
C ARG A 351 3.10 0.03 -27.45
N ARG A 352 3.19 -1.28 -27.70
CA ARG A 352 2.12 -2.02 -28.40
C ARG A 352 0.79 -1.99 -27.64
N PHE A 353 0.81 -2.13 -26.32
CA PHE A 353 -0.40 -1.98 -25.50
C PHE A 353 -0.95 -0.55 -25.59
N HIS A 354 -0.10 0.45 -25.64
CA HIS A 354 -0.48 1.86 -25.80
C HIS A 354 -1.16 2.11 -27.15
N GLU A 355 -0.60 1.60 -28.25
CA GLU A 355 -1.16 1.72 -29.60
C GLU A 355 -2.52 1.02 -29.74
N LEU A 356 -2.70 -0.14 -29.11
CA LEU A 356 -3.96 -0.91 -29.09
C LEU A 356 -5.07 -0.26 -28.23
N ARG A 357 -4.74 0.76 -27.47
CA ARG A 357 -5.70 1.49 -26.61
C ARG A 357 -6.45 2.57 -27.37
N GLY A 358 -5.90 3.08 -28.47
CA GLY A 358 -6.31 4.24 -29.27
C GLY A 358 -7.68 4.22 -29.92
#